data_e7289eef16d51f3a02340bb3f1298fc8
#
_entry.id   e7289eef16d51f3a02340bb3f1298fc8
#
_cell.length_a   1.000
_cell.length_b   1.000
_cell.length_c   1.000
_cell.angle_alpha   90.00
_cell.angle_beta   90.00
_cell.angle_gamma   90.00
#
_symmetry.space_group_name_H-M   'P 1'
#
loop_
_entity.id
_entity.type
_entity.pdbx_description
1 polymer ?
#
loop_
_entity_poly.entity_id
_entity_poly.type
_entity_poly.pdbx_seq_one_letter_code
_entity_poly.pdbx_strand_id
1 'polypeptide(L)'
;MCIRDRYKLNTKNLEVTCSDLSEEYLNVAKEKLKKFSDINYVNCKGEELPFDEKSYDIVTSTYVFHEVPSAIRKKIFSEISRVLRKGGIFILTDSLQMDDNPILNPLLEFFPYSTHEPYYPKYIREDLANVARQSGLELFYSKNAYLSKSIAFKKI
;
A
#
# COMPACT_ATOMS: atom_id res chain seq x y z
N MET A 1 -11.56 5.39 -1.67
CA MET A 1 -11.54 6.70 -0.93
C MET A 1 -10.08 7.05 -0.68
N CYS A 2 -9.60 8.11 -1.28
CA CYS A 2 -8.18 8.47 -1.20
C CYS A 2 -7.87 9.09 0.18
N ILE A 3 -7.01 8.43 0.97
CA ILE A 3 -6.55 8.92 2.29
C ILE A 3 -5.62 10.14 2.13
N ARG A 4 -5.18 10.44 0.90
CA ARG A 4 -4.18 11.45 0.53
C ARG A 4 -4.57 12.88 0.88
N ASP A 5 -5.86 13.22 0.85
CA ASP A 5 -6.36 14.55 1.25
C ASP A 5 -6.10 14.86 2.73
N ARG A 6 -6.15 13.84 3.59
CA ARG A 6 -5.86 14.00 5.03
C ARG A 6 -4.40 14.30 5.33
N TYR A 7 -3.46 13.77 4.53
CA TYR A 7 -2.03 14.07 4.72
C TYR A 7 -1.74 15.55 4.44
N LYS A 8 -2.24 16.11 3.33
CA LYS A 8 -2.05 17.53 2.99
C LYS A 8 -2.79 18.47 3.94
N LEU A 9 -3.95 18.09 4.47
CA LEU A 9 -4.70 18.92 5.43
C LEU A 9 -3.97 19.08 6.77
N ASN A 10 -3.16 18.10 7.16
CA ASN A 10 -2.54 18.05 8.49
C ASN A 10 -1.06 18.38 8.48
N THR A 11 -0.42 18.52 7.32
CA THR A 11 1.03 18.71 7.21
C THR A 11 1.36 19.80 6.21
N LYS A 12 1.99 20.88 6.69
CA LYS A 12 2.52 21.94 5.84
C LYS A 12 3.82 21.47 5.17
N ASN A 13 4.05 21.89 3.92
CA ASN A 13 5.25 21.60 3.13
C ASN A 13 5.46 20.10 2.80
N LEU A 14 4.38 19.35 2.60
CA LEU A 14 4.45 17.97 2.15
C LEU A 14 4.41 17.93 0.61
N GLU A 15 5.47 17.43 -0.01
CA GLU A 15 5.46 17.04 -1.42
C GLU A 15 4.80 15.66 -1.56
N VAL A 16 3.80 15.55 -2.43
CA VAL A 16 3.03 14.33 -2.61
C VAL A 16 3.09 13.87 -4.05
N THR A 17 3.43 12.60 -4.26
CA THR A 17 3.26 11.93 -5.54
C THR A 17 2.16 10.88 -5.40
N CYS A 18 1.15 10.96 -6.26
CA CYS A 18 0.10 9.97 -6.41
C CYS A 18 0.41 9.11 -7.62
N SER A 19 0.53 7.79 -7.43
CA SER A 19 0.72 6.84 -8.51
C SER A 19 -0.39 5.82 -8.54
N ASP A 20 -0.79 5.41 -9.73
CA ASP A 20 -1.77 4.36 -9.98
C ASP A 20 -1.52 3.78 -11.38
N LEU A 21 -1.88 2.51 -11.60
CA LEU A 21 -1.85 1.88 -12.91
C LEU A 21 -2.99 2.38 -13.81
N SER A 22 -4.15 2.73 -13.22
CA SER A 22 -5.30 3.26 -13.93
C SER A 22 -5.22 4.77 -14.05
N GLU A 23 -5.21 5.25 -15.29
CA GLU A 23 -5.27 6.67 -15.60
C GLU A 23 -6.61 7.28 -15.16
N GLU A 24 -7.70 6.51 -15.23
CA GLU A 24 -9.03 6.92 -14.79
C GLU A 24 -9.03 7.23 -13.29
N TYR A 25 -8.41 6.37 -12.47
CA TYR A 25 -8.30 6.62 -11.03
C TYR A 25 -7.41 7.83 -10.72
N LEU A 26 -6.36 8.05 -11.49
CA LEU A 26 -5.54 9.27 -11.37
C LEU A 26 -6.35 10.53 -11.73
N ASN A 27 -7.19 10.47 -12.76
CA ASN A 27 -8.05 11.60 -13.14
C ASN A 27 -9.08 11.91 -12.05
N VAL A 28 -9.70 10.89 -11.45
CA VAL A 28 -10.59 11.06 -10.29
C VAL A 28 -9.82 11.67 -9.11
N ALA A 29 -8.58 11.21 -8.87
CA ALA A 29 -7.74 11.78 -7.81
C ALA A 29 -7.40 13.25 -8.06
N LYS A 30 -7.06 13.63 -9.31
CA LYS A 30 -6.81 15.03 -9.71
C LYS A 30 -8.01 15.91 -9.41
N GLU A 31 -9.21 15.50 -9.80
CA GLU A 31 -10.43 16.25 -9.52
C GLU A 31 -10.71 16.42 -8.03
N LYS A 32 -10.58 15.35 -7.26
CA LYS A 32 -10.83 15.39 -5.81
C LYS A 32 -9.81 16.22 -5.04
N LEU A 33 -8.59 16.30 -5.54
CA LEU A 33 -7.46 16.94 -4.88
C LEU A 33 -7.09 18.29 -5.50
N LYS A 34 -7.87 18.82 -6.45
CA LYS A 34 -7.61 20.07 -7.17
C LYS A 34 -7.41 21.31 -6.28
N LYS A 35 -7.87 21.27 -5.03
CA LYS A 35 -7.63 22.32 -4.04
C LYS A 35 -6.17 22.37 -3.52
N PHE A 36 -5.35 21.36 -3.83
CA PHE A 36 -3.94 21.29 -3.45
C PHE A 36 -3.07 21.42 -4.70
N SER A 37 -2.16 22.42 -4.71
CA SER A 37 -1.33 22.74 -5.89
C SER A 37 -0.14 21.82 -6.08
N ASP A 38 0.36 21.17 -5.00
CA ASP A 38 1.68 20.54 -4.99
C ASP A 38 1.56 19.01 -4.96
N ILE A 39 0.78 18.43 -5.89
CA ILE A 39 0.62 17.00 -6.03
C ILE A 39 1.05 16.57 -7.43
N ASN A 40 2.03 15.69 -7.51
CA ASN A 40 2.44 15.03 -8.74
C ASN A 40 1.56 13.80 -8.98
N TYR A 41 1.21 13.53 -10.24
CA TYR A 41 0.43 12.35 -10.63
C TYR A 41 1.19 11.56 -11.67
N VAL A 42 1.47 10.28 -11.39
CA VAL A 42 2.29 9.41 -12.23
C VAL A 42 1.53 8.13 -12.51
N ASN A 43 1.28 7.84 -13.79
CA ASN A 43 0.73 6.56 -14.21
C ASN A 43 1.87 5.54 -14.29
N CYS A 44 1.86 4.55 -13.40
CA CYS A 44 2.89 3.51 -13.36
C CYS A 44 2.42 2.26 -12.62
N LYS A 45 3.17 1.17 -12.82
CA LYS A 45 3.02 -0.08 -12.06
C LYS A 45 3.72 0.03 -10.72
N GLY A 46 3.14 -0.58 -9.69
CA GLY A 46 3.76 -0.61 -8.36
C GLY A 46 5.05 -1.43 -8.30
N GLU A 47 5.18 -2.42 -9.17
CA GLU A 47 6.38 -3.27 -9.30
C GLU A 47 7.49 -2.69 -10.19
N GLU A 48 7.29 -1.48 -10.74
CA GLU A 48 8.24 -0.78 -11.62
C GLU A 48 8.05 0.73 -11.45
N LEU A 49 8.51 1.26 -10.32
CA LEU A 49 8.33 2.66 -9.99
C LEU A 49 9.34 3.55 -10.74
N PRO A 50 8.89 4.56 -11.51
CA PRO A 50 9.77 5.45 -12.26
C PRO A 50 10.37 6.56 -11.38
N PHE A 51 10.80 6.21 -10.18
CA PHE A 51 11.37 7.13 -9.21
C PHE A 51 12.81 6.73 -8.87
N ASP A 52 13.63 7.70 -8.53
CA ASP A 52 15.01 7.46 -8.12
C ASP A 52 15.07 6.68 -6.79
N GLU A 53 16.16 5.96 -6.60
CA GLU A 53 16.42 5.30 -5.32
C GLU A 53 16.55 6.35 -4.20
N LYS A 54 16.08 6.00 -2.99
CA LYS A 54 16.21 6.85 -1.79
C LYS A 54 15.62 8.27 -1.96
N SER A 55 14.56 8.41 -2.76
CA SER A 55 13.92 9.70 -3.07
C SER A 55 12.74 10.04 -2.16
N TYR A 56 12.18 9.06 -1.43
CA TYR A 56 11.01 9.25 -0.58
C TYR A 56 11.30 8.98 0.90
N ASP A 57 10.68 9.76 1.78
CA ASP A 57 10.70 9.55 3.23
C ASP A 57 9.59 8.61 3.67
N ILE A 58 8.42 8.68 3.00
CA ILE A 58 7.25 7.87 3.29
C ILE A 58 6.62 7.37 1.98
N VAL A 59 6.31 6.09 1.94
CA VAL A 59 5.48 5.49 0.89
C VAL A 59 4.23 4.90 1.53
N THR A 60 3.08 5.04 0.87
CA THR A 60 1.82 4.44 1.34
C THR A 60 1.17 3.63 0.22
N SER A 61 0.62 2.48 0.57
CA SER A 61 -0.23 1.68 -0.32
C SER A 61 -1.56 1.40 0.37
N THR A 62 -2.65 1.48 -0.37
CA THR A 62 -3.99 1.29 0.18
C THR A 62 -4.83 0.44 -0.75
N TYR A 63 -5.20 -0.76 -0.28
CA TYR A 63 -6.03 -1.74 -0.99
C TYR A 63 -5.50 -2.12 -2.38
N VAL A 64 -4.21 -2.46 -2.45
CA VAL A 64 -3.54 -2.91 -3.69
C VAL A 64 -3.01 -4.34 -3.54
N PHE A 65 -2.50 -4.69 -2.36
CA PHE A 65 -1.75 -5.93 -2.19
C PHE A 65 -2.61 -7.19 -2.32
N HIS A 66 -3.86 -7.13 -1.93
CA HIS A 66 -4.79 -8.26 -2.10
C HIS A 66 -5.20 -8.49 -3.57
N GLU A 67 -5.10 -7.47 -4.42
CA GLU A 67 -5.48 -7.51 -5.84
C GLU A 67 -4.37 -8.05 -6.76
N VAL A 68 -3.15 -8.25 -6.26
CA VAL A 68 -2.01 -8.64 -7.10
C VAL A 68 -1.44 -10.02 -6.72
N PRO A 69 -0.84 -10.76 -7.69
CA PRO A 69 -0.17 -12.03 -7.40
C PRO A 69 0.98 -11.88 -6.40
N SER A 70 1.28 -12.97 -5.65
CA SER A 70 2.39 -12.98 -4.67
C SER A 70 3.74 -12.58 -5.27
N ALA A 71 4.03 -12.99 -6.50
CA ALA A 71 5.27 -12.60 -7.19
C ALA A 71 5.34 -11.08 -7.44
N ILE A 72 4.21 -10.45 -7.75
CA ILE A 72 4.12 -8.99 -7.94
C ILE A 72 4.22 -8.28 -6.59
N ARG A 73 3.55 -8.78 -5.52
CA ARG A 73 3.71 -8.23 -4.16
C ARG A 73 5.17 -8.14 -3.73
N LYS A 74 5.97 -9.20 -3.99
CA LYS A 74 7.41 -9.22 -3.69
C LYS A 74 8.16 -8.12 -4.44
N LYS A 75 7.86 -7.93 -5.74
CA LYS A 75 8.47 -6.85 -6.53
C LYS A 75 8.08 -5.47 -6.01
N ILE A 76 6.79 -5.27 -5.64
CA ILE A 76 6.31 -4.02 -5.06
C ILE A 76 7.06 -3.71 -3.76
N PHE A 77 7.24 -4.68 -2.85
CA PHE A 77 8.05 -4.48 -1.64
C PHE A 77 9.50 -4.08 -1.97
N SER A 78 10.11 -4.71 -2.98
CA SER A 78 11.46 -4.39 -3.43
C SER A 78 11.56 -2.96 -3.97
N GLU A 79 10.62 -2.54 -4.82
CA GLU A 79 10.57 -1.19 -5.38
C GLU A 79 10.31 -0.13 -4.31
N ILE A 80 9.38 -0.39 -3.40
CA ILE A 80 9.13 0.50 -2.24
C ILE A 80 10.39 0.65 -1.41
N SER A 81 11.09 -0.46 -1.14
CA SER A 81 12.36 -0.39 -0.42
C SER A 81 13.40 0.41 -1.20
N ARG A 82 13.50 0.24 -2.50
CA ARG A 82 14.45 0.98 -3.36
C ARG A 82 14.25 2.48 -3.29
N VAL A 83 13.00 2.94 -3.43
CA VAL A 83 12.68 4.38 -3.45
C VAL A 83 12.69 5.03 -2.08
N LEU A 84 12.53 4.28 -1.00
CA LEU A 84 12.62 4.80 0.37
C LEU A 84 14.07 5.14 0.75
N ARG A 85 14.26 6.25 1.45
CA ARG A 85 15.50 6.56 2.16
C ARG A 85 15.73 5.61 3.32
N LYS A 86 16.97 5.45 3.75
CA LYS A 86 17.28 4.73 4.99
C LYS A 86 16.52 5.35 6.17
N GLY A 87 15.83 4.51 6.93
CA GLY A 87 14.95 4.96 8.02
C GLY A 87 13.57 5.46 7.57
N GLY A 88 13.32 5.51 6.25
CA GLY A 88 12.02 5.83 5.67
C GLY A 88 10.95 4.80 6.02
N ILE A 89 9.69 5.18 5.90
CA ILE A 89 8.55 4.41 6.39
C ILE A 89 7.65 4.00 5.21
N PHE A 90 7.30 2.72 5.16
CA PHE A 90 6.22 2.20 4.33
C PHE A 90 4.98 1.90 5.16
N ILE A 91 3.83 2.44 4.78
CA ILE A 91 2.54 2.17 5.41
C ILE A 91 1.66 1.42 4.41
N LEU A 92 1.36 0.17 4.74
CA LEU A 92 0.42 -0.67 4.02
C LEU A 92 -0.92 -0.67 4.76
N THR A 93 -1.99 -0.21 4.12
CA THR A 93 -3.35 -0.39 4.59
C THR A 93 -4.08 -1.30 3.62
N ASP A 94 -4.54 -2.45 4.10
CA ASP A 94 -5.17 -3.46 3.25
C ASP A 94 -6.16 -4.31 4.06
N SER A 95 -6.76 -5.32 3.45
CA SER A 95 -7.65 -6.25 4.13
C SER A 95 -6.95 -6.98 5.27
N LEU A 96 -7.71 -7.45 6.25
CA LEU A 96 -7.24 -8.40 7.27
C LEU A 96 -6.69 -9.66 6.61
N GLN A 97 -5.79 -10.32 7.31
CA GLN A 97 -5.30 -11.65 6.99
C GLN A 97 -5.84 -12.68 7.99
N MET A 98 -5.66 -13.96 7.68
CA MET A 98 -6.00 -15.04 8.61
C MET A 98 -5.30 -14.78 9.96
N ASP A 99 -6.00 -15.09 11.04
CA ASP A 99 -5.53 -14.97 12.41
C ASP A 99 -5.35 -13.52 12.94
N ASP A 100 -5.51 -12.50 12.12
CA ASP A 100 -5.64 -11.11 12.59
C ASP A 100 -6.87 -10.94 13.50
N ASN A 101 -7.95 -11.63 13.18
CA ASN A 101 -9.15 -11.80 13.99
C ASN A 101 -9.83 -13.13 13.64
N PRO A 102 -9.59 -14.20 14.41
CA PRO A 102 -10.07 -15.55 14.08
C PRO A 102 -11.60 -15.67 13.88
N ILE A 103 -12.39 -14.82 14.52
CA ILE A 103 -13.86 -14.79 14.37
C ILE A 103 -14.25 -14.42 12.93
N LEU A 104 -13.41 -13.65 12.24
CA LEU A 104 -13.65 -13.19 10.88
C LEU A 104 -13.08 -14.13 9.81
N ASN A 105 -12.33 -15.16 10.17
CA ASN A 105 -11.72 -16.10 9.21
C ASN A 105 -12.73 -16.67 8.19
N PRO A 106 -13.94 -17.15 8.59
CA PRO A 106 -14.92 -17.63 7.62
C PRO A 106 -15.37 -16.56 6.62
N LEU A 107 -15.46 -15.30 7.06
CA LEU A 107 -15.80 -14.17 6.19
C LEU A 107 -14.68 -13.90 5.18
N LEU A 108 -13.42 -13.89 5.62
CA LEU A 108 -12.26 -13.68 4.76
C LEU A 108 -12.14 -14.80 3.72
N GLU A 109 -12.44 -16.05 4.08
CA GLU A 109 -12.44 -17.17 3.14
C GLU A 109 -13.57 -17.09 2.11
N PHE A 110 -14.73 -16.60 2.50
CA PHE A 110 -15.89 -16.46 1.62
C PHE A 110 -15.77 -15.28 0.66
N PHE A 111 -15.11 -14.20 1.08
CA PHE A 111 -15.02 -12.92 0.35
C PHE A 111 -14.60 -13.08 -1.14
N PRO A 112 -13.56 -13.84 -1.50
CA PRO A 112 -13.11 -13.94 -2.90
C PRO A 112 -14.13 -14.59 -3.83
N TYR A 113 -15.06 -15.39 -3.31
CA TYR A 113 -16.13 -15.99 -4.12
C TYR A 113 -17.22 -15.00 -4.49
N SER A 114 -17.45 -13.98 -3.65
CA SER A 114 -18.47 -12.96 -3.88
C SER A 114 -17.95 -11.77 -4.69
N THR A 115 -16.65 -11.50 -4.64
CA THR A 115 -16.03 -10.31 -5.25
C THR A 115 -15.16 -10.61 -6.47
N HIS A 116 -14.97 -11.90 -6.81
CA HIS A 116 -14.10 -12.34 -7.91
C HIS A 116 -12.63 -11.89 -7.75
N GLU A 117 -12.10 -12.02 -6.54
CA GLU A 117 -10.75 -11.64 -6.15
C GLU A 117 -9.77 -12.85 -6.23
N PRO A 118 -9.15 -13.14 -7.38
CA PRO A 118 -8.42 -14.38 -7.59
C PRO A 118 -7.14 -14.51 -6.75
N TYR A 119 -6.57 -13.40 -6.31
CA TYR A 119 -5.31 -13.38 -5.56
C TYR A 119 -5.51 -13.26 -4.04
N TYR A 120 -6.72 -12.93 -3.62
CA TYR A 120 -7.10 -12.75 -2.22
C TYR A 120 -6.85 -14.00 -1.34
N PRO A 121 -7.16 -15.25 -1.78
CA PRO A 121 -6.92 -16.45 -0.96
C PRO A 121 -5.45 -16.66 -0.60
N LYS A 122 -4.52 -16.24 -1.48
CA LYS A 122 -3.08 -16.25 -1.19
C LYS A 122 -2.66 -15.10 -0.30
N TYR A 123 -3.22 -13.91 -0.53
CA TYR A 123 -2.94 -12.72 0.26
C TYR A 123 -3.25 -12.94 1.75
N ILE A 124 -4.43 -13.45 2.08
CA ILE A 124 -4.85 -13.64 3.48
C ILE A 124 -4.00 -14.64 4.26
N ARG A 125 -3.19 -15.46 3.58
CA ARG A 125 -2.30 -16.48 4.19
C ARG A 125 -0.81 -16.16 4.03
N GLU A 126 -0.45 -15.10 3.34
CA GLU A 126 0.95 -14.73 3.10
C GLU A 126 1.53 -14.00 4.31
N ASP A 127 2.70 -14.42 4.77
CA ASP A 127 3.46 -13.69 5.78
C ASP A 127 4.09 -12.43 5.17
N LEU A 128 3.30 -11.35 5.16
CA LEU A 128 3.73 -10.05 4.61
C LEU A 128 4.94 -9.47 5.35
N ALA A 129 5.08 -9.74 6.65
CA ALA A 129 6.22 -9.26 7.43
C ALA A 129 7.53 -9.94 6.98
N ASN A 130 7.47 -11.24 6.69
CA ASN A 130 8.62 -11.96 6.16
C ASN A 130 8.97 -11.51 4.72
N VAL A 131 7.96 -11.32 3.87
CA VAL A 131 8.18 -10.80 2.50
C VAL A 131 8.81 -9.41 2.53
N ALA A 132 8.31 -8.52 3.38
CA ALA A 132 8.87 -7.17 3.56
C ALA A 132 10.33 -7.21 4.05
N ARG A 133 10.62 -8.09 5.03
CA ARG A 133 11.97 -8.27 5.58
C ARG A 133 12.98 -8.70 4.52
N GLN A 134 12.59 -9.57 3.59
CA GLN A 134 13.44 -9.97 2.46
C GLN A 134 13.81 -8.80 1.55
N SER A 135 13.03 -7.71 1.59
CA SER A 135 13.28 -6.46 0.85
C SER A 135 13.94 -5.38 1.70
N GLY A 136 14.40 -5.68 2.92
CA GLY A 136 15.04 -4.72 3.82
C GLY A 136 14.05 -3.78 4.53
N LEU A 137 12.79 -4.23 4.70
CA LEU A 137 11.75 -3.49 5.41
C LEU A 137 11.36 -4.25 6.68
N GLU A 138 11.55 -3.65 7.84
CA GLU A 138 11.28 -4.23 9.14
C GLU A 138 9.93 -3.75 9.69
N LEU A 139 9.08 -4.69 10.07
CA LEU A 139 7.80 -4.41 10.72
C LEU A 139 8.05 -3.78 12.11
N PHE A 140 7.43 -2.63 12.39
CA PHE A 140 7.49 -2.02 13.71
C PHE A 140 6.12 -1.64 14.30
N TYR A 141 5.06 -1.65 13.50
CA TYR A 141 3.71 -1.34 13.96
C TYR A 141 2.65 -2.06 13.14
N SER A 142 1.60 -2.55 13.79
CA SER A 142 0.40 -3.10 13.14
C SER A 142 -0.83 -2.77 13.96
N LYS A 143 -1.93 -2.43 13.28
CA LYS A 143 -3.22 -2.15 13.90
C LYS A 143 -4.35 -2.62 13.00
N ASN A 144 -5.27 -3.38 13.58
CA ASN A 144 -6.49 -3.80 12.92
C ASN A 144 -7.61 -2.76 13.15
N ALA A 145 -8.40 -2.54 12.11
CA ALA A 145 -9.56 -1.65 12.14
C ALA A 145 -10.66 -2.22 11.24
N TYR A 146 -11.73 -2.75 11.84
CA TYR A 146 -12.81 -3.43 11.11
C TYR A 146 -12.30 -4.62 10.29
N LEU A 147 -12.52 -4.60 8.97
CA LEU A 147 -12.04 -5.60 8.00
C LEU A 147 -10.70 -5.24 7.37
N SER A 148 -10.03 -4.25 7.91
CA SER A 148 -8.75 -3.75 7.38
C SER A 148 -7.69 -3.78 8.46
N LYS A 149 -6.43 -3.82 8.03
CA LYS A 149 -5.28 -3.56 8.89
C LYS A 149 -4.34 -2.52 8.27
N SER A 150 -3.68 -1.77 9.13
CA SER A 150 -2.56 -0.92 8.74
C SER A 150 -1.29 -1.44 9.35
N ILE A 151 -0.28 -1.65 8.52
CA ILE A 151 1.03 -2.15 8.90
C ILE A 151 2.05 -1.10 8.53
N ALA A 152 2.96 -0.78 9.45
CA ALA A 152 4.06 0.12 9.16
C ALA A 152 5.40 -0.63 9.23
N PHE A 153 6.20 -0.43 8.18
CA PHE A 153 7.54 -0.97 8.02
C PHE A 153 8.55 0.16 7.96
N LYS A 154 9.73 -0.07 8.52
CA LYS A 154 10.87 0.85 8.46
C LYS A 154 11.97 0.26 7.59
N LYS A 155 12.53 1.06 6.68
CA LYS A 155 13.71 0.66 5.90
C LYS A 155 14.95 0.65 6.77
N ILE A 156 15.65 -0.48 6.84
CA ILE A 156 16.91 -0.69 7.56
C ILE A 156 18.15 -0.43 6.70
#